data_c769b1f50681e69757ce1db0a4d6dc4a
#
_entry.id   c769b1f50681e69757ce1db0a4d6dc4a
#
_cell.length_a   1.000
_cell.length_b   1.000
_cell.length_c   1.000
_cell.angle_alpha   90.00
_cell.angle_beta   90.00
_cell.angle_gamma   90.00
#
_symmetry.space_group_name_H-M   'P 1'
#
loop_
_entity.id
_entity.type
_entity.pdbx_description
1 polymer ?
#
loop_
_entity_poly.entity_id
_entity_poly.type
_entity_poly.pdbx_seq_one_letter_code
_entity_poly.pdbx_strand_id
1 'polypeptide(L)' 'MYSHEDALQKIIGKTVRSIVFRSGINVSPETQLLLVFEDDTYFEFYGQEIGFVRSLSDGDMTNAMNYARKFGADILVV' A
#
# COMPACT_ATOMS: atom_id res chain seq x y z
N MET A 1 -6.41 -11.08 16.78
CA MET A 1 -6.87 -10.56 15.48
C MET A 1 -5.79 -9.71 14.84
N TYR A 2 -5.55 -9.90 13.61
CA TYR A 2 -4.57 -9.11 12.86
C TYR A 2 -5.08 -7.69 12.63
N SER A 3 -4.28 -6.68 12.94
CA SER A 3 -4.62 -5.29 12.73
C SER A 3 -3.84 -4.74 11.53
N HIS A 4 -4.57 -4.15 10.56
CA HIS A 4 -3.94 -3.46 9.43
C HIS A 4 -3.06 -2.30 9.91
N GLU A 5 -3.49 -1.60 10.97
CA GLU A 5 -2.74 -0.50 11.54
C GLU A 5 -1.37 -0.95 12.03
N ASP A 6 -1.33 -2.05 12.79
CA ASP A 6 -0.07 -2.58 13.32
C ASP A 6 0.90 -2.95 12.20
N ALA A 7 0.39 -3.59 11.15
CA ALA A 7 1.21 -3.98 10.01
C ALA A 7 1.75 -2.76 9.27
N LEU A 8 0.91 -1.77 9.03
CA LEU A 8 1.29 -0.58 8.28
C LEU A 8 2.25 0.32 9.05
N GLN A 9 2.12 0.39 10.37
CA GLN A 9 3.03 1.19 11.20
C GLN A 9 4.48 0.73 11.06
N LYS A 10 4.72 -0.54 10.78
CA LYS A 10 6.07 -1.10 10.66
C LYS A 10 6.83 -0.53 9.47
N ILE A 11 6.14 0.02 8.48
CA ILE A 11 6.78 0.56 7.27
C ILE A 11 6.89 2.08 7.29
N ILE A 12 6.31 2.74 8.28
CA ILE A 12 6.40 4.19 8.39
C ILE A 12 7.86 4.62 8.59
N GLY A 13 8.28 5.61 7.80
CA GLY A 13 9.64 6.13 7.85
C GLY A 13 10.66 5.35 7.06
N LYS A 14 10.28 4.21 6.48
CA LYS A 14 11.18 3.43 5.62
C LYS A 14 11.26 4.04 4.23
N THR A 15 12.42 3.85 3.59
CA THR A 15 12.64 4.35 2.23
C THR A 15 12.49 3.20 1.24
N VAL A 16 11.59 3.37 0.28
CA VAL A 16 11.36 2.37 -0.77
C VAL A 16 12.52 2.42 -1.78
N ARG A 17 13.16 1.29 -1.98
CA ARG A 17 14.21 1.13 -2.99
C ARG A 17 13.67 0.58 -4.29
N SER A 18 12.73 -0.36 -4.21
CA SER A 18 12.17 -1.01 -5.39
C SER A 18 10.72 -1.42 -5.12
N ILE A 19 9.97 -1.55 -6.19
CA ILE A 19 8.60 -2.06 -6.13
C ILE A 19 8.52 -3.24 -7.07
N VAL A 20 7.99 -4.36 -6.56
CA VAL A 20 7.74 -5.54 -7.36
C VAL A 20 6.23 -5.77 -7.42
N PHE A 21 5.71 -5.85 -8.62
CA PHE A 21 4.30 -6.12 -8.84
C PHE A 21 4.15 -7.39 -9.65
N ARG A 22 3.28 -8.28 -9.19
CA ARG A 22 2.99 -9.52 -9.88
C ARG A 22 1.48 -9.73 -9.94
N SER A 23 0.99 -10.10 -11.09
CA SER A 23 -0.38 -10.58 -11.22
C SER A 23 -0.43 -11.80 -12.12
N GLY A 24 -1.39 -12.68 -11.86
CA GLY A 24 -1.55 -13.88 -12.66
C GLY A 24 -2.89 -14.55 -12.37
N ILE A 25 -3.42 -15.20 -13.39
CA ILE A 25 -4.66 -15.95 -13.28
C ILE A 25 -4.31 -17.37 -12.84
N ASN A 26 -5.12 -17.94 -11.96
CA ASN A 26 -4.94 -19.30 -11.43
C ASN A 26 -3.64 -19.48 -10.64
N VAL A 27 -3.11 -18.41 -10.09
CA VAL A 27 -1.95 -18.41 -9.20
C VAL A 27 -2.40 -17.82 -7.86
N SER A 28 -1.98 -18.38 -6.76
CA SER A 28 -2.32 -17.85 -5.43
C SER A 28 -1.10 -17.27 -4.76
N PRO A 29 -1.16 -16.01 -4.29
CA PRO A 29 -2.21 -15.05 -4.53
C PRO A 29 -2.18 -14.52 -5.97
N GLU A 30 -3.35 -14.10 -6.48
CA GLU A 30 -3.43 -13.59 -7.85
C GLU A 30 -2.66 -12.30 -8.05
N THR A 31 -2.63 -11.46 -7.04
CA THR A 31 -1.95 -10.18 -7.11
C THR A 31 -1.06 -10.00 -5.90
N GLN A 32 0.17 -9.58 -6.15
CA GLN A 32 1.14 -9.22 -5.13
C GLN A 32 1.79 -7.89 -5.46
N LEU A 33 1.91 -7.06 -4.44
CA LEU A 33 2.69 -5.82 -4.52
C LEU A 33 3.70 -5.87 -3.38
N LEU A 34 4.98 -5.80 -3.72
CA LEU A 34 6.06 -5.82 -2.75
C LEU A 34 6.76 -4.46 -2.76
N LEU A 35 6.78 -3.82 -1.59
CA LEU A 35 7.59 -2.63 -1.37
C LEU A 35 8.90 -3.07 -0.74
N VAL A 36 10.00 -2.94 -1.47
CA VAL A 36 11.32 -3.33 -1.00
C VAL A 36 12.04 -2.09 -0.47
N PHE A 37 12.50 -2.15 0.77
CA PHE A 37 13.09 -1.00 1.46
C PHE A 37 14.61 -1.06 1.45
N GLU A 38 15.22 0.08 1.72
CA GLU A 38 16.68 0.21 1.75
C GLU A 38 17.34 -0.58 2.87
N ASP A 39 16.59 -0.94 3.92
CA ASP A 39 17.09 -1.72 5.06
C ASP A 39 17.03 -3.23 4.83
N ASP A 40 16.83 -3.68 3.58
CA ASP A 40 16.74 -5.08 3.20
C ASP A 40 15.51 -5.80 3.82
N THR A 41 14.46 -5.06 4.07
CA THR A 41 13.15 -5.63 4.39
C THR A 41 12.18 -5.34 3.25
N TYR A 42 11.07 -6.06 3.23
CA TYR A 42 10.01 -5.77 2.27
C TYR A 42 8.64 -5.96 2.91
N PHE A 43 7.65 -5.27 2.37
CA PHE A 43 6.27 -5.36 2.79
C PHE A 43 5.41 -5.85 1.64
N GLU A 44 4.51 -6.77 1.92
CA GLU A 44 3.69 -7.39 0.91
C GLU A 44 2.22 -6.99 1.07
N PHE A 45 1.62 -6.54 -0.04
CA PHE A 45 0.18 -6.49 -0.21
C PHE A 45 -0.20 -7.62 -1.15
N TYR A 46 -1.18 -8.43 -0.77
CA TYR A 46 -1.60 -9.53 -1.62
C TYR A 46 -3.12 -9.73 -1.52
N GLY A 47 -3.69 -10.29 -2.57
CA GLY A 47 -5.11 -10.54 -2.61
C GLY A 47 -5.56 -11.06 -3.96
N GLN A 48 -6.88 -11.26 -4.10
CA GLN A 48 -7.48 -11.75 -5.33
C GLN A 48 -7.86 -10.52 -6.11
N GLU A 49 -8.17 -9.71 -6.38
CA GLU A 49 -8.62 -8.58 -7.19
C GLU A 49 -8.14 -7.24 -6.65
N ILE A 50 -6.85 -7.06 -6.56
CA ILE A 50 -6.35 -5.73 -6.28
C ILE A 50 -6.25 -4.97 -7.61
N GLY A 51 -7.29 -4.23 -7.92
CA GLY A 51 -7.28 -3.34 -9.07
C GLY A 51 -6.71 -2.00 -8.67
N PHE A 52 -5.58 -1.64 -9.26
CA PHE A 52 -4.99 -0.32 -9.02
C PHE A 52 -5.16 0.57 -10.24
N VAL A 53 -5.70 1.73 -10.01
CA VAL A 53 -5.43 2.88 -10.86
C VAL A 53 -4.42 3.73 -10.11
N ARG A 54 -3.31 4.05 -10.75
CA ARG A 54 -2.14 4.64 -10.10
C ARG A 54 -2.00 6.10 -10.47
N SER A 55 -1.74 6.92 -9.47
CA SER A 55 -1.34 8.28 -9.74
C SER A 55 -0.39 8.78 -8.66
N LEU A 56 0.51 9.66 -9.07
CA LEU A 56 1.37 10.39 -8.16
C LEU A 56 0.88 11.83 -8.14
N SER A 57 0.57 12.34 -6.97
CA SER A 57 0.10 13.70 -6.80
C SER A 57 0.99 14.45 -5.83
N ASP A 58 1.16 15.74 -6.08
CA ASP A 58 1.87 16.62 -5.17
C ASP A 58 0.95 17.03 -4.03
N GLY A 59 1.51 17.15 -2.84
CA GLY A 59 0.76 17.61 -1.69
C GLY A 59 1.30 17.05 -0.39
N ASP A 60 0.92 17.68 0.70
CA ASP A 60 1.27 17.23 2.05
C ASP A 60 0.16 16.34 2.63
N MET A 61 0.30 16.03 3.91
CA MET A 61 -0.67 15.18 4.61
C MET A 61 -2.08 15.77 4.59
N THR A 62 -2.21 17.09 4.72
CA THR A 62 -3.51 17.76 4.68
C THR A 62 -4.18 17.59 3.32
N ASN A 63 -3.42 17.75 2.24
CA ASN A 63 -3.92 17.54 0.88
C ASN A 63 -4.37 16.10 0.67
N ALA A 64 -3.58 15.12 1.12
CA ALA A 64 -3.92 13.71 1.01
C ALA A 64 -5.20 13.37 1.77
N MET A 65 -5.35 13.88 2.99
CA MET A 65 -6.55 13.66 3.79
C MET A 65 -7.78 14.25 3.14
N ASN A 66 -7.68 15.48 2.62
CA ASN A 66 -8.80 16.12 1.93
C ASN A 66 -9.20 15.34 0.68
N TYR A 67 -8.24 14.82 -0.06
CA TYR A 67 -8.49 13.99 -1.23
C TYR A 67 -9.22 12.70 -0.84
N ALA A 68 -8.73 12.01 0.18
CA ALA A 68 -9.33 10.76 0.64
C ALA A 68 -10.77 10.95 1.11
N ARG A 69 -11.07 12.04 1.81
CA ARG A 69 -12.41 12.33 2.33
C ARG A 69 -13.46 12.52 1.25
N LYS A 70 -13.06 12.86 0.05
CA LYS A 70 -14.01 13.04 -1.07
C LYS A 70 -14.74 11.75 -1.43
N PHE A 71 -14.18 10.60 -1.10
CA PHE A 71 -14.74 9.31 -1.48
C PHE A 71 -15.61 8.68 -0.39
N GLY A 72 -15.73 9.35 0.76
CA GLY A 72 -16.74 9.02 1.75
C GLY A 72 -16.67 7.63 2.35
N ALA A 73 -15.47 7.11 2.63
CA ALA A 73 -15.28 5.81 3.22
C ALA A 73 -14.52 5.91 4.54
N ASP A 74 -14.35 4.80 5.21
CA ASP A 74 -13.52 4.73 6.41
C ASP A 74 -12.06 5.00 6.05
N ILE A 75 -11.42 5.85 6.82
CA ILE A 75 -10.03 6.22 6.60
C ILE A 75 -9.19 5.81 7.81
N LEU A 76 -8.13 5.05 7.54
CA LEU A 76 -7.12 4.72 8.52
C LEU A 76 -5.88 5.56 8.24
N VAL A 77 -5.41 6.29 9.24
CA VAL A 77 -4.16 7.05 9.17
C VAL A 77 -3.14 6.39 10.07
N VAL A 78 -2.01 6.08 9.50
CA VAL A 78 -0.93 5.37 10.20
C VAL A 78 0.30 6.26 10.35
#